data_196ce1c753dff776016785d24514aec8
#
_entry.id   196ce1c753dff776016785d24514aec8
#
_cell.length_a   1.000
_cell.length_b   1.000
_cell.length_c   1.000
_cell.angle_alpha   90.00
_cell.angle_beta   90.00
_cell.angle_gamma   90.00
#
_symmetry.space_group_name_H-M   'P 1'
#
loop_
_entity.id
_entity.type
_entity.pdbx_description
1 polymer ?
#
loop_
_entity_poly.entity_id
_entity_poly.type
_entity_poly.pdbx_seq_one_letter_code
_entity_poly.pdbx_strand_id
1 'polypeptide(L)'
;MKFIGMCLDSLNQSDFYSYEVIVIDNGSVDGSLEMIEKNYPLVRLIKNPENMGFAVACNQGIKAAKGEYIILLNNDIEVESNWLTKLYEGMERHPECGMGTTKMMFLDQRDVFYNTGDLFHAWSAGGGRGQGEKDTGQYEEEDYVFGACAGAGIYRRNFFEKVGVFDEDFFIFAEDVDINMRGQLQGFKCVYLPKAKVYHIGTATVGLYSDRYIYLCKRNDIFVLIRNYSLKLYFKYLWTILTHQLNDIKYFTYRGQGVVLFKSKIDVFKMLIPMLIRRFSIQKSRTVADEKIDHLIIKF
;
A
#
# COMPACT_ATOMS: atom_id res chain seq x y z
N MET A 1 3.29 14.72 -15.67
CA MET A 1 2.14 15.27 -16.47
C MET A 1 1.33 14.20 -17.18
N LYS A 2 1.91 13.36 -18.02
CA LYS A 2 1.17 12.36 -18.84
C LYS A 2 0.28 11.41 -18.02
N PHE A 3 0.76 10.88 -16.92
CA PHE A 3 0.04 9.85 -16.15
C PHE A 3 -1.14 10.41 -15.37
N ILE A 4 -0.98 11.53 -14.67
CA ILE A 4 -2.06 12.12 -13.89
C ILE A 4 -3.24 12.56 -14.78
N GLY A 5 -3.00 13.00 -16.02
CA GLY A 5 -4.05 13.30 -16.98
C GLY A 5 -4.89 12.06 -17.30
N MET A 6 -4.26 10.93 -17.65
CA MET A 6 -4.93 9.65 -17.87
C MET A 6 -5.78 9.21 -16.66
N CYS A 7 -5.23 9.32 -15.46
CA CYS A 7 -5.93 8.95 -14.24
C CYS A 7 -7.18 9.83 -14.03
N LEU A 8 -7.05 11.15 -14.14
CA LEU A 8 -8.17 12.07 -13.96
C LEU A 8 -9.23 11.94 -15.07
N ASP A 9 -8.81 11.72 -16.32
CA ASP A 9 -9.72 11.48 -17.43
C ASP A 9 -10.54 10.20 -17.23
N SER A 10 -9.93 9.12 -16.77
CA SER A 10 -10.64 7.88 -16.47
C SER A 10 -11.62 8.02 -15.30
N LEU A 11 -11.27 8.78 -14.26
CA LEU A 11 -12.17 9.10 -13.16
C LEU A 11 -13.37 9.95 -13.62
N ASN A 12 -13.17 10.91 -14.51
CA ASN A 12 -14.25 11.74 -15.05
C ASN A 12 -15.28 10.93 -15.87
N GLN A 13 -14.92 9.72 -16.32
CA GLN A 13 -15.83 8.80 -17.01
C GLN A 13 -16.61 7.89 -16.05
N SER A 14 -16.46 8.09 -14.73
CA SER A 14 -17.11 7.25 -13.71
C SER A 14 -18.64 7.36 -13.79
N ASP A 15 -19.32 6.22 -13.61
CA ASP A 15 -20.77 6.11 -13.44
C ASP A 15 -21.22 6.42 -12.00
N PHE A 16 -20.31 6.68 -11.07
CA PHE A 16 -20.56 7.07 -9.69
C PHE A 16 -20.40 8.58 -9.52
N TYR A 17 -21.37 9.28 -8.94
CA TYR A 17 -21.38 10.75 -8.92
C TYR A 17 -21.14 11.38 -7.54
N SER A 18 -21.22 10.59 -6.47
CA SER A 18 -21.07 11.11 -5.09
C SER A 18 -19.64 10.93 -4.59
N TYR A 19 -18.68 11.62 -5.19
CA TYR A 19 -17.28 11.60 -4.78
C TYR A 19 -16.60 12.96 -4.91
N GLU A 20 -15.52 13.14 -4.20
CA GLU A 20 -14.58 14.25 -4.36
C GLU A 20 -13.21 13.72 -4.78
N VAL A 21 -12.48 14.49 -5.57
CA VAL A 21 -11.09 14.18 -5.94
C VAL A 21 -10.15 15.17 -5.27
N ILE A 22 -9.21 14.63 -4.50
CA ILE A 22 -8.16 15.40 -3.83
C ILE A 22 -6.82 14.93 -4.40
N VAL A 23 -6.12 15.81 -5.09
CA VAL A 23 -4.76 15.54 -5.57
C VAL A 23 -3.77 16.17 -4.61
N ILE A 24 -2.83 15.38 -4.14
CA ILE A 24 -1.71 15.85 -3.34
C ILE A 24 -0.48 15.92 -4.27
N ASP A 25 -0.07 17.11 -4.58
CA ASP A 25 1.16 17.33 -5.34
C ASP A 25 2.37 17.35 -4.41
N ASN A 26 3.32 16.49 -4.67
CA ASN A 26 4.53 16.33 -3.87
C ASN A 26 5.75 17.08 -4.46
N GLY A 27 5.54 18.33 -4.88
CA GLY A 27 6.59 19.19 -5.41
C GLY A 27 6.90 18.92 -6.88
N SER A 28 5.89 18.72 -7.73
CA SER A 28 6.08 18.53 -9.18
C SER A 28 6.55 19.79 -9.87
N VAL A 29 7.47 19.62 -10.83
CA VAL A 29 8.06 20.70 -11.63
C VAL A 29 7.89 20.47 -13.14
N ASP A 30 6.99 19.56 -13.54
CA ASP A 30 6.83 19.10 -14.92
C ASP A 30 5.58 19.68 -15.62
N GLY A 31 4.95 20.72 -15.05
CA GLY A 31 3.73 21.33 -15.56
C GLY A 31 2.44 20.59 -15.19
N SER A 32 2.51 19.59 -14.29
CA SER A 32 1.33 18.85 -13.83
C SER A 32 0.33 19.74 -13.09
N LEU A 33 0.83 20.67 -12.26
CA LEU A 33 0.01 21.59 -11.48
C LEU A 33 -0.85 22.48 -12.36
N GLU A 34 -0.23 23.17 -13.32
CA GLU A 34 -0.91 24.08 -14.26
C GLU A 34 -1.91 23.34 -15.10
N MET A 35 -1.58 22.10 -15.50
CA MET A 35 -2.48 21.25 -16.27
C MET A 35 -3.71 20.87 -15.46
N ILE A 36 -3.57 20.49 -14.17
CA ILE A 36 -4.68 20.13 -13.29
C ILE A 36 -5.58 21.36 -13.05
N GLU A 37 -4.99 22.51 -12.67
CA GLU A 37 -5.74 23.73 -12.41
C GLU A 37 -6.56 24.20 -13.62
N LYS A 38 -6.01 24.02 -14.82
CA LYS A 38 -6.67 24.43 -16.07
C LYS A 38 -7.76 23.46 -16.51
N ASN A 39 -7.52 22.16 -16.44
CA ASN A 39 -8.37 21.15 -17.09
C ASN A 39 -9.32 20.43 -16.12
N TYR A 40 -9.04 20.48 -14.80
CA TYR A 40 -9.82 19.76 -13.79
C TYR A 40 -10.24 20.67 -12.63
N PRO A 41 -11.09 21.69 -12.87
CA PRO A 41 -11.41 22.74 -11.88
C PRO A 41 -12.17 22.22 -10.65
N LEU A 42 -12.72 21.01 -10.68
CA LEU A 42 -13.41 20.38 -9.54
C LEU A 42 -12.45 19.61 -8.63
N VAL A 43 -11.21 19.40 -9.06
CA VAL A 43 -10.20 18.72 -8.26
C VAL A 43 -9.68 19.65 -7.18
N ARG A 44 -9.74 19.19 -5.93
CA ARG A 44 -9.09 19.89 -4.81
C ARG A 44 -7.60 19.58 -4.80
N LEU A 45 -6.77 20.58 -5.02
CA LEU A 45 -5.32 20.46 -5.08
C LEU A 45 -4.67 20.91 -3.75
N ILE A 46 -3.79 20.05 -3.20
CA ILE A 46 -2.94 20.36 -2.05
C ILE A 46 -1.49 20.28 -2.54
N LYS A 47 -0.71 21.35 -2.37
CA LYS A 47 0.64 21.48 -2.88
C LYS A 47 1.67 21.40 -1.76
N ASN A 48 2.60 20.48 -1.87
CA ASN A 48 3.79 20.43 -1.02
C ASN A 48 4.97 21.17 -1.69
N PRO A 49 5.83 21.84 -0.93
CA PRO A 49 6.98 22.56 -1.48
C PRO A 49 8.05 21.62 -2.07
N GLU A 50 8.06 20.36 -1.64
CA GLU A 50 9.00 19.33 -2.05
C GLU A 50 8.40 17.92 -1.88
N ASN A 51 9.12 16.90 -2.30
CA ASN A 51 8.68 15.50 -2.12
C ASN A 51 8.80 15.07 -0.65
N MET A 52 7.69 15.12 0.06
CA MET A 52 7.54 14.72 1.47
C MET A 52 7.41 13.20 1.66
N GLY A 53 7.35 12.42 0.58
CA GLY A 53 7.09 10.99 0.61
C GLY A 53 5.62 10.62 0.41
N PHE A 54 5.39 9.35 0.05
CA PHE A 54 4.04 8.82 -0.22
C PHE A 54 3.16 8.80 1.04
N ALA A 55 3.72 8.35 2.18
CA ALA A 55 3.00 8.27 3.44
C ALA A 55 2.45 9.63 3.88
N VAL A 56 3.26 10.70 3.82
CA VAL A 56 2.84 12.07 4.16
C VAL A 56 1.74 12.54 3.22
N ALA A 57 1.92 12.35 1.90
CA ALA A 57 0.91 12.75 0.91
C ALA A 57 -0.43 12.04 1.14
N CYS A 58 -0.42 10.73 1.36
CA CYS A 58 -1.63 9.97 1.69
C CYS A 58 -2.30 10.50 2.98
N ASN A 59 -1.52 10.79 4.02
CA ASN A 59 -2.06 11.33 5.29
C ASN A 59 -2.71 12.70 5.11
N GLN A 60 -2.15 13.56 4.27
CA GLN A 60 -2.77 14.85 3.93
C GLN A 60 -4.11 14.65 3.21
N GLY A 61 -4.17 13.71 2.26
CA GLY A 61 -5.39 13.33 1.56
C GLY A 61 -6.46 12.76 2.51
N ILE A 62 -6.09 11.80 3.35
CA ILE A 62 -6.96 11.20 4.36
C ILE A 62 -7.56 12.27 5.29
N LYS A 63 -6.73 13.20 5.77
CA LYS A 63 -7.16 14.30 6.64
C LYS A 63 -8.10 15.30 5.95
N ALA A 64 -7.86 15.54 4.66
CA ALA A 64 -8.64 16.50 3.88
C ALA A 64 -9.96 15.93 3.37
N ALA A 65 -10.06 14.62 3.21
CA ALA A 65 -11.22 13.91 2.69
C ALA A 65 -12.44 14.05 3.63
N LYS A 66 -13.65 14.13 3.06
CA LYS A 66 -14.93 14.26 3.77
C LYS A 66 -15.81 13.02 3.65
N GLY A 67 -15.57 12.17 2.66
CA GLY A 67 -16.34 10.96 2.36
C GLY A 67 -16.34 9.95 3.50
N GLU A 68 -17.35 9.09 3.56
CA GLU A 68 -17.42 7.94 4.47
C GLU A 68 -16.36 6.89 4.11
N TYR A 69 -16.10 6.74 2.81
CA TYR A 69 -15.02 5.94 2.27
C TYR A 69 -13.88 6.84 1.80
N ILE A 70 -12.67 6.38 2.01
CA ILE A 70 -11.45 7.02 1.53
C ILE A 70 -10.77 6.06 0.56
N ILE A 71 -10.57 6.51 -0.66
CA ILE A 71 -9.90 5.74 -1.70
C ILE A 71 -8.52 6.36 -1.92
N LEU A 72 -7.49 5.53 -1.85
CA LEU A 72 -6.15 5.89 -2.27
C LEU A 72 -5.97 5.44 -3.71
N LEU A 73 -5.48 6.33 -4.56
CA LEU A 73 -5.30 6.06 -5.99
C LEU A 73 -3.99 6.67 -6.46
N ASN A 74 -3.13 5.86 -7.03
CA ASN A 74 -1.91 6.34 -7.68
C ASN A 74 -2.23 7.08 -8.97
N ASN A 75 -1.43 8.09 -9.26
CA ASN A 75 -1.61 8.95 -10.43
C ASN A 75 -1.25 8.28 -11.78
N ASP A 76 -0.72 7.06 -11.76
CA ASP A 76 -0.35 6.25 -12.91
C ASP A 76 -1.29 5.05 -13.12
N ILE A 77 -2.51 5.18 -12.63
CA ILE A 77 -3.60 4.19 -12.77
C ILE A 77 -4.70 4.72 -13.68
N GLU A 78 -5.17 3.88 -14.60
CA GLU A 78 -6.41 4.03 -15.36
C GLU A 78 -7.50 3.19 -14.68
N VAL A 79 -8.67 3.76 -14.41
CA VAL A 79 -9.79 3.07 -13.79
C VAL A 79 -10.90 2.75 -14.82
N GLU A 80 -11.61 1.63 -14.64
CA GLU A 80 -12.82 1.36 -15.42
C GLU A 80 -13.95 2.30 -14.98
N SER A 81 -14.87 2.65 -15.88
CA SER A 81 -15.96 3.62 -15.62
C SER A 81 -16.86 3.21 -14.44
N ASN A 82 -17.05 1.92 -14.19
CA ASN A 82 -17.84 1.38 -13.10
C ASN A 82 -17.03 1.08 -11.82
N TRP A 83 -15.73 1.41 -11.80
CA TRP A 83 -14.83 1.03 -10.70
C TRP A 83 -15.28 1.56 -9.33
N LEU A 84 -15.63 2.85 -9.24
CA LEU A 84 -16.12 3.45 -7.98
C LEU A 84 -17.42 2.79 -7.50
N THR A 85 -18.35 2.56 -8.42
CA THR A 85 -19.61 1.85 -8.13
C THR A 85 -19.34 0.46 -7.59
N LYS A 86 -18.43 -0.31 -8.22
CA LYS A 86 -18.10 -1.68 -7.78
C LYS A 86 -17.35 -1.72 -6.45
N LEU A 87 -16.49 -0.74 -6.18
CA LEU A 87 -15.87 -0.60 -4.86
C LEU A 87 -16.91 -0.32 -3.77
N TYR A 88 -17.77 0.69 -4.00
CA TYR A 88 -18.81 1.07 -3.04
C TYR A 88 -19.76 -0.10 -2.76
N GLU A 89 -20.36 -0.71 -3.80
CA GLU A 89 -21.26 -1.85 -3.67
C GLU A 89 -20.58 -3.04 -2.95
N GLY A 90 -19.30 -3.29 -3.24
CA GLY A 90 -18.51 -4.33 -2.60
C GLY A 90 -18.33 -4.09 -1.11
N MET A 91 -17.95 -2.89 -0.72
CA MET A 91 -17.80 -2.52 0.69
C MET A 91 -19.15 -2.56 1.45
N GLU A 92 -20.25 -2.19 0.81
CA GLU A 92 -21.58 -2.27 1.43
C GLU A 92 -22.02 -3.73 1.67
N ARG A 93 -21.64 -4.66 0.80
CA ARG A 93 -21.88 -6.11 1.04
C ARG A 93 -21.05 -6.69 2.18
N HIS A 94 -19.92 -6.05 2.53
CA HIS A 94 -18.98 -6.51 3.55
C HIS A 94 -18.80 -5.49 4.69
N PRO A 95 -19.85 -5.25 5.51
CA PRO A 95 -19.80 -4.24 6.58
C PRO A 95 -18.73 -4.54 7.66
N GLU A 96 -18.29 -5.79 7.78
CA GLU A 96 -17.22 -6.22 8.69
C GLU A 96 -15.82 -5.88 8.16
N CYS A 97 -15.67 -5.46 6.89
CA CYS A 97 -14.40 -5.06 6.31
C CYS A 97 -14.12 -3.59 6.53
N GLY A 98 -12.94 -3.28 7.04
CA GLY A 98 -12.43 -1.90 7.13
C GLY A 98 -11.69 -1.46 5.88
N MET A 99 -11.26 -2.44 5.07
CA MET A 99 -10.46 -2.26 3.86
C MET A 99 -11.02 -3.07 2.72
N GLY A 100 -10.84 -2.58 1.49
CA GLY A 100 -11.12 -3.32 0.27
C GLY A 100 -10.03 -3.06 -0.77
N THR A 101 -9.77 -4.04 -1.62
CA THR A 101 -8.79 -3.95 -2.69
C THR A 101 -9.40 -4.34 -4.03
N THR A 102 -8.83 -3.82 -5.09
CA THR A 102 -9.31 -3.88 -6.45
C THR A 102 -8.59 -4.97 -7.26
N LYS A 103 -9.20 -5.40 -8.39
CA LYS A 103 -8.52 -6.20 -9.41
C LYS A 103 -7.60 -5.28 -10.21
N MET A 104 -6.32 -5.30 -9.87
CA MET A 104 -5.31 -4.45 -10.53
C MET A 104 -4.54 -5.25 -11.56
N MET A 105 -4.59 -4.79 -12.82
CA MET A 105 -3.88 -5.37 -13.95
C MET A 105 -2.71 -4.48 -14.36
N PHE A 106 -1.74 -5.01 -15.11
CA PHE A 106 -0.76 -4.16 -15.78
C PHE A 106 -1.42 -3.36 -16.90
N LEU A 107 -1.06 -2.09 -17.05
CA LEU A 107 -1.64 -1.23 -18.09
C LEU A 107 -1.22 -1.65 -19.50
N ASP A 108 0.02 -2.07 -19.67
CA ASP A 108 0.61 -2.52 -20.94
C ASP A 108 0.35 -4.00 -21.24
N GLN A 109 -0.08 -4.77 -20.24
CA GLN A 109 -0.44 -6.18 -20.35
C GLN A 109 -1.75 -6.43 -19.60
N ARG A 110 -2.87 -6.01 -20.21
CA ARG A 110 -4.21 -5.98 -19.55
C ARG A 110 -4.79 -7.36 -19.21
N ASP A 111 -4.13 -8.45 -19.62
CA ASP A 111 -4.43 -9.84 -19.26
C ASP A 111 -3.48 -10.41 -18.18
N VAL A 112 -2.62 -9.56 -17.58
CA VAL A 112 -1.68 -9.96 -16.52
C VAL A 112 -1.99 -9.18 -15.25
N PHE A 113 -2.10 -9.89 -14.12
CA PHE A 113 -2.35 -9.28 -12.82
C PHE A 113 -1.14 -8.48 -12.33
N TYR A 114 -1.40 -7.28 -11.83
CA TYR A 114 -0.44 -6.52 -11.03
C TYR A 114 -0.62 -6.83 -9.54
N ASN A 115 -1.88 -6.83 -9.04
CA ASN A 115 -2.20 -7.11 -7.64
C ASN A 115 -3.69 -7.44 -7.47
N THR A 116 -4.01 -8.51 -6.77
CA THR A 116 -5.37 -8.89 -6.36
C THR A 116 -5.54 -8.97 -4.83
N GLY A 117 -4.73 -8.19 -4.12
CA GLY A 117 -4.63 -8.12 -2.66
C GLY A 117 -3.20 -8.32 -2.19
N ASP A 118 -2.80 -7.57 -1.18
CA ASP A 118 -1.48 -7.70 -0.62
C ASP A 118 -1.31 -9.03 0.11
N LEU A 119 -0.10 -9.57 0.02
CA LEU A 119 0.37 -10.72 0.75
C LEU A 119 1.33 -10.26 1.85
N PHE A 120 1.45 -11.04 2.91
CA PHE A 120 2.43 -10.80 3.96
C PHE A 120 3.28 -12.04 4.21
N HIS A 121 4.56 -11.95 3.90
CA HIS A 121 5.52 -13.04 4.10
C HIS A 121 6.13 -13.03 5.50
N ALA A 122 6.45 -14.20 6.04
CA ALA A 122 7.00 -14.34 7.39
C ALA A 122 8.31 -13.59 7.64
N TRP A 123 9.07 -13.28 6.59
CA TRP A 123 10.40 -12.63 6.65
C TRP A 123 10.42 -11.18 6.18
N SER A 124 9.37 -10.73 5.53
CA SER A 124 9.32 -9.41 4.91
C SER A 124 7.89 -8.97 4.70
N ALA A 125 7.76 -7.68 4.52
CA ALA A 125 6.54 -7.06 4.09
C ALA A 125 6.30 -7.33 2.60
N GLY A 126 5.10 -7.66 2.28
CA GLY A 126 4.49 -7.43 1.00
C GLY A 126 4.88 -8.29 -0.19
N GLY A 127 3.89 -8.42 -1.02
CA GLY A 127 3.85 -8.96 -2.36
C GLY A 127 2.42 -8.85 -2.87
N GLY A 128 2.22 -8.70 -4.16
CA GLY A 128 0.89 -8.73 -4.76
C GLY A 128 0.45 -10.16 -5.02
N ARG A 129 -0.74 -10.56 -4.52
CA ARG A 129 -1.35 -11.83 -4.90
C ARG A 129 -1.59 -11.84 -6.41
N GLY A 130 -1.16 -12.89 -7.08
CA GLY A 130 -1.30 -13.07 -8.52
C GLY A 130 -0.35 -12.23 -9.38
N GLN A 131 0.60 -11.50 -8.80
CA GLN A 131 1.48 -10.61 -9.54
C GLN A 131 2.28 -11.36 -10.63
N GLY A 132 2.13 -10.90 -11.89
CA GLY A 132 2.77 -11.48 -13.06
C GLY A 132 2.06 -12.71 -13.63
N GLU A 133 0.97 -13.19 -13.01
CA GLU A 133 0.14 -14.27 -13.55
C GLU A 133 -0.79 -13.74 -14.65
N LYS A 134 -1.05 -14.57 -15.67
CA LYS A 134 -2.12 -14.30 -16.63
C LYS A 134 -3.49 -14.52 -16.00
N ASP A 135 -4.44 -13.67 -16.37
CA ASP A 135 -5.85 -13.83 -16.01
C ASP A 135 -6.46 -14.98 -16.82
N THR A 136 -6.73 -16.09 -16.14
CA THR A 136 -7.42 -17.27 -16.66
C THR A 136 -8.74 -17.52 -15.90
N GLY A 137 -9.22 -16.52 -15.13
CA GLY A 137 -10.41 -16.62 -14.31
C GLY A 137 -10.15 -17.09 -12.88
N GLN A 138 -8.88 -17.20 -12.42
CA GLN A 138 -8.53 -17.73 -11.11
C GLN A 138 -8.90 -16.80 -9.94
N TYR A 139 -9.17 -15.52 -10.19
CA TYR A 139 -9.53 -14.52 -9.17
C TYR A 139 -10.83 -13.77 -9.54
N GLU A 140 -11.89 -14.50 -9.88
CA GLU A 140 -13.18 -13.89 -10.24
C GLU A 140 -14.17 -13.78 -9.06
N GLU A 141 -13.87 -14.41 -7.94
CA GLU A 141 -14.72 -14.40 -6.75
C GLU A 141 -14.18 -13.43 -5.69
N GLU A 142 -15.09 -12.84 -4.91
CA GLU A 142 -14.74 -12.05 -3.73
C GLU A 142 -14.08 -12.93 -2.68
N ASP A 143 -13.00 -12.45 -2.07
CA ASP A 143 -12.22 -13.21 -1.11
C ASP A 143 -11.62 -12.30 -0.04
N TYR A 144 -11.34 -12.86 1.14
CA TYR A 144 -10.61 -12.13 2.17
C TYR A 144 -9.11 -12.26 1.94
N VAL A 145 -8.44 -11.11 1.93
CA VAL A 145 -6.99 -11.01 1.72
C VAL A 145 -6.31 -10.34 2.91
N PHE A 146 -4.97 -10.40 2.95
CA PHE A 146 -4.21 -9.77 4.03
C PHE A 146 -4.44 -8.25 4.08
N GLY A 147 -4.39 -7.56 2.95
CA GLY A 147 -4.50 -6.12 2.92
C GLY A 147 -4.78 -5.54 1.55
N ALA A 148 -5.06 -4.24 1.54
CA ALA A 148 -5.28 -3.46 0.34
C ALA A 148 -3.98 -2.82 -0.13
N CYS A 149 -3.68 -2.94 -1.42
CA CYS A 149 -2.62 -2.16 -2.05
C CYS A 149 -3.01 -0.68 -2.07
N ALA A 150 -2.21 0.18 -1.45
CA ALA A 150 -2.49 1.62 -1.39
C ALA A 150 -2.47 2.31 -2.75
N GLY A 151 -2.06 1.61 -3.81
CA GLY A 151 -2.16 2.11 -5.19
C GLY A 151 -3.61 2.29 -5.68
N ALA A 152 -4.56 1.44 -5.23
CA ALA A 152 -5.99 1.53 -5.55
C ALA A 152 -6.84 0.82 -4.48
N GLY A 153 -6.68 1.20 -3.23
CA GLY A 153 -7.39 0.64 -2.07
C GLY A 153 -8.51 1.54 -1.57
N ILE A 154 -9.60 0.93 -1.08
CA ILE A 154 -10.70 1.61 -0.41
C ILE A 154 -10.69 1.30 1.08
N TYR A 155 -10.95 2.31 1.90
CA TYR A 155 -10.95 2.21 3.35
C TYR A 155 -12.20 2.89 3.92
N ARG A 156 -12.83 2.30 4.92
CA ARG A 156 -13.84 3.02 5.71
C ARG A 156 -13.15 4.11 6.55
N ARG A 157 -13.76 5.27 6.70
CA ARG A 157 -13.22 6.35 7.54
C ARG A 157 -12.90 5.89 8.97
N ASN A 158 -13.78 5.07 9.57
CA ASN A 158 -13.59 4.55 10.92
C ASN A 158 -12.37 3.60 11.05
N PHE A 159 -11.86 3.05 9.95
CA PHE A 159 -10.60 2.30 9.94
C PHE A 159 -9.45 3.23 10.34
N PHE A 160 -9.32 4.39 9.69
CA PHE A 160 -8.26 5.35 10.02
C PHE A 160 -8.44 5.96 11.42
N GLU A 161 -9.67 6.17 11.88
CA GLU A 161 -9.96 6.66 13.23
C GLU A 161 -9.48 5.69 14.32
N LYS A 162 -9.57 4.39 14.08
CA LYS A 162 -9.17 3.35 15.04
C LYS A 162 -7.72 2.94 14.89
N VAL A 163 -7.28 2.66 13.66
CA VAL A 163 -5.94 2.12 13.36
C VAL A 163 -4.89 3.23 13.32
N GLY A 164 -5.32 4.46 13.05
CA GLY A 164 -4.44 5.58 12.72
C GLY A 164 -4.10 5.62 11.23
N VAL A 165 -3.32 6.61 10.84
CA VAL A 165 -2.89 6.86 9.45
C VAL A 165 -1.55 6.18 9.15
N PHE A 166 -1.01 6.37 7.95
CA PHE A 166 0.31 5.85 7.56
C PHE A 166 1.41 6.43 8.44
N ASP A 167 2.42 5.61 8.72
CA ASP A 167 3.59 6.10 9.44
C ASP A 167 4.57 6.77 8.47
N GLU A 168 4.83 8.05 8.72
CA GLU A 168 5.61 8.91 7.83
C GLU A 168 7.10 8.53 7.76
N ASP A 169 7.64 7.77 8.73
CA ASP A 169 9.01 7.29 8.71
C ASP A 169 9.28 6.29 7.57
N PHE A 170 8.23 5.68 7.00
CA PHE A 170 8.38 4.81 5.83
C PHE A 170 8.79 5.59 4.58
N PHE A 171 8.33 6.82 4.43
CA PHE A 171 8.49 7.65 3.24
C PHE A 171 7.73 7.08 2.02
N ILE A 172 8.11 5.89 1.52
CA ILE A 172 7.46 5.10 0.47
C ILE A 172 7.90 3.64 0.60
N PHE A 173 7.06 2.70 0.18
CA PHE A 173 7.16 1.24 0.26
C PHE A 173 6.93 0.67 1.66
N ALA A 174 6.09 -0.34 1.72
CA ALA A 174 5.66 -1.08 2.91
C ALA A 174 4.89 -0.25 3.98
N GLU A 175 4.57 1.03 3.73
CA GLU A 175 3.65 1.80 4.57
C GLU A 175 2.24 1.23 4.55
N ASP A 176 1.79 0.72 3.39
CA ASP A 176 0.51 0.03 3.22
C ASP A 176 0.51 -1.32 3.93
N VAL A 177 1.59 -2.07 3.85
CA VAL A 177 1.73 -3.33 4.58
C VAL A 177 1.71 -3.10 6.09
N ASP A 178 2.33 -2.02 6.59
CA ASP A 178 2.28 -1.65 8.01
C ASP A 178 0.85 -1.33 8.47
N ILE A 179 0.13 -0.48 7.72
CA ILE A 179 -1.23 -0.11 8.11
C ILE A 179 -2.21 -1.29 7.96
N ASN A 180 -2.04 -2.13 6.94
CA ASN A 180 -2.81 -3.35 6.76
C ASN A 180 -2.60 -4.30 7.96
N MET A 181 -1.35 -4.52 8.39
CA MET A 181 -1.06 -5.34 9.56
C MET A 181 -1.65 -4.75 10.85
N ARG A 182 -1.57 -3.42 11.04
CA ARG A 182 -2.22 -2.75 12.19
C ARG A 182 -3.73 -2.93 12.17
N GLY A 183 -4.34 -2.87 10.99
CA GLY A 183 -5.76 -3.17 10.79
C GLY A 183 -6.11 -4.60 11.17
N GLN A 184 -5.35 -5.58 10.68
CA GLN A 184 -5.52 -6.99 11.02
C GLN A 184 -5.35 -7.25 12.52
N LEU A 185 -4.37 -6.61 13.18
CA LEU A 185 -4.15 -6.69 14.63
C LEU A 185 -5.34 -6.14 15.44
N GLN A 186 -6.10 -5.20 14.89
CA GLN A 186 -7.34 -4.66 15.49
C GLN A 186 -8.61 -5.39 15.02
N GLY A 187 -8.47 -6.46 14.24
CA GLY A 187 -9.58 -7.32 13.82
C GLY A 187 -10.32 -6.88 12.57
N PHE A 188 -9.88 -5.82 11.90
CA PHE A 188 -10.40 -5.45 10.59
C PHE A 188 -10.03 -6.49 9.54
N LYS A 189 -10.95 -6.72 8.59
CA LYS A 189 -10.70 -7.55 7.42
C LYS A 189 -10.50 -6.69 6.17
N CYS A 190 -9.85 -7.26 5.17
CA CYS A 190 -9.77 -6.72 3.82
C CYS A 190 -10.47 -7.64 2.85
N VAL A 191 -11.36 -7.11 1.99
CA VAL A 191 -12.03 -7.85 0.93
C VAL A 191 -11.41 -7.51 -0.43
N TYR A 192 -11.16 -8.54 -1.23
CA TYR A 192 -10.82 -8.38 -2.65
C TYR A 192 -12.11 -8.31 -3.47
N LEU A 193 -12.20 -7.30 -4.34
CA LEU A 193 -13.37 -6.98 -5.15
C LEU A 193 -13.04 -7.13 -6.65
N PRO A 194 -13.24 -8.33 -7.23
CA PRO A 194 -12.81 -8.65 -8.61
C PRO A 194 -13.49 -7.81 -9.69
N LYS A 195 -14.70 -7.31 -9.42
CA LYS A 195 -15.47 -6.47 -10.37
C LYS A 195 -15.02 -5.00 -10.38
N ALA A 196 -14.24 -4.58 -9.39
CA ALA A 196 -13.61 -3.26 -9.36
C ALA A 196 -12.23 -3.36 -10.02
N LYS A 197 -12.12 -3.05 -11.31
CA LYS A 197 -10.90 -3.25 -12.10
C LYS A 197 -10.20 -1.94 -12.43
N VAL A 198 -8.87 -1.98 -12.33
CA VAL A 198 -7.98 -0.88 -12.73
C VAL A 198 -6.75 -1.40 -13.47
N TYR A 199 -6.05 -0.48 -14.16
CA TYR A 199 -4.83 -0.77 -14.91
C TYR A 199 -3.69 0.14 -14.42
N HIS A 200 -2.59 -0.44 -13.97
CA HIS A 200 -1.46 0.24 -13.35
C HIS A 200 -0.21 0.13 -14.23
N ILE A 201 0.53 1.22 -14.38
CA ILE A 201 1.80 1.22 -15.10
C ILE A 201 2.86 0.48 -14.27
N GLY A 202 2.82 0.64 -12.95
CA GLY A 202 3.80 0.07 -12.01
C GLY A 202 5.12 0.82 -12.01
N THR A 203 5.85 0.73 -10.93
CA THR A 203 7.22 1.21 -10.62
C THR A 203 7.80 2.39 -11.43
N ALA A 204 6.95 3.29 -11.97
CA ALA A 204 7.37 4.37 -12.84
C ALA A 204 8.24 5.43 -12.13
N THR A 205 8.11 5.57 -10.80
CA THR A 205 8.67 6.73 -10.07
C THR A 205 10.07 6.51 -9.51
N VAL A 206 10.41 5.31 -9.00
CA VAL A 206 11.67 5.09 -8.25
C VAL A 206 12.66 4.22 -9.02
N GLY A 207 12.22 3.49 -10.03
CA GLY A 207 13.04 2.53 -10.79
C GLY A 207 13.31 1.25 -9.98
N LEU A 208 12.84 0.14 -10.51
CA LEU A 208 13.00 -1.18 -9.90
C LEU A 208 14.50 -1.49 -9.68
N TYR A 209 14.87 -1.95 -8.47
CA TYR A 209 16.24 -2.27 -8.07
C TYR A 209 17.23 -1.09 -8.09
N SER A 210 16.79 0.18 -8.15
CA SER A 210 17.68 1.31 -7.87
C SER A 210 18.19 1.25 -6.43
N ASP A 211 19.32 1.90 -6.15
CA ASP A 211 19.88 1.96 -4.79
C ASP A 211 18.87 2.53 -3.77
N ARG A 212 18.12 3.56 -4.18
CA ARG A 212 17.07 4.16 -3.33
C ARG A 212 15.93 3.18 -3.08
N TYR A 213 15.50 2.43 -4.10
CA TYR A 213 14.49 1.39 -3.95
C TYR A 213 14.93 0.33 -2.92
N ILE A 214 16.13 -0.24 -3.10
CA ILE A 214 16.67 -1.29 -2.21
C ILE A 214 16.80 -0.77 -0.78
N TYR A 215 17.38 0.43 -0.63
CA TYR A 215 17.55 1.05 0.68
C TYR A 215 16.22 1.17 1.42
N LEU A 216 15.19 1.73 0.78
CA LEU A 216 13.87 1.94 1.41
C LEU A 216 13.16 0.63 1.69
N CYS A 217 13.04 -0.28 0.71
CA CYS A 217 12.37 -1.56 0.90
C CYS A 217 13.03 -2.37 2.03
N LYS A 218 14.37 -2.51 2.02
CA LYS A 218 15.07 -3.34 2.99
C LYS A 218 15.14 -2.74 4.40
N ARG A 219 15.02 -1.42 4.53
CA ARG A 219 14.81 -0.73 5.81
C ARG A 219 13.39 -0.95 6.31
N ASN A 220 12.42 -0.70 5.45
CA ASN A 220 11.00 -0.68 5.80
C ASN A 220 10.46 -2.08 6.11
N ASP A 221 10.93 -3.13 5.41
CA ASP A 221 10.63 -4.52 5.74
C ASP A 221 10.90 -4.82 7.23
N ILE A 222 12.05 -4.37 7.74
CA ILE A 222 12.41 -4.58 9.14
C ILE A 222 11.55 -3.71 10.07
N PHE A 223 11.21 -2.48 9.66
CA PHE A 223 10.31 -1.62 10.43
C PHE A 223 8.96 -2.32 10.66
N VAL A 224 8.36 -2.89 9.60
CA VAL A 224 7.10 -3.63 9.71
C VAL A 224 7.22 -4.79 10.72
N LEU A 225 8.29 -5.59 10.64
CA LEU A 225 8.49 -6.71 11.56
C LEU A 225 8.64 -6.25 13.01
N ILE A 226 9.54 -5.27 13.26
CA ILE A 226 9.79 -4.77 14.62
C ILE A 226 8.50 -4.23 15.25
N ARG A 227 7.70 -3.51 14.50
CA ARG A 227 6.52 -2.82 15.02
C ARG A 227 5.35 -3.75 15.26
N ASN A 228 5.11 -4.67 14.34
CA ASN A 228 3.85 -5.39 14.26
C ASN A 228 3.88 -6.82 14.81
N TYR A 229 5.01 -7.51 14.74
CA TYR A 229 5.08 -8.87 15.28
C TYR A 229 5.02 -8.91 16.80
N SER A 230 4.19 -9.80 17.36
CA SER A 230 4.31 -10.18 18.76
C SER A 230 5.66 -10.89 19.01
N LEU A 231 6.10 -10.97 20.26
CA LEU A 231 7.30 -11.75 20.58
C LEU A 231 7.14 -13.21 20.17
N LYS A 232 5.92 -13.78 20.33
CA LYS A 232 5.61 -15.16 19.93
C LYS A 232 5.81 -15.37 18.44
N LEU A 233 5.27 -14.48 17.57
CA LEU A 233 5.45 -14.56 16.12
C LEU A 233 6.91 -14.33 15.73
N TYR A 234 7.60 -13.41 16.41
CA TYR A 234 9.01 -13.12 16.15
C TYR A 234 9.89 -14.36 16.39
N PHE A 235 9.72 -15.03 17.54
CA PHE A 235 10.45 -16.27 17.83
C PHE A 235 10.03 -17.43 16.92
N LYS A 236 8.74 -17.53 16.57
CA LYS A 236 8.25 -18.55 15.65
C LYS A 236 8.92 -18.47 14.28
N TYR A 237 9.09 -17.25 13.75
CA TYR A 237 9.63 -17.02 12.41
C TYR A 237 11.11 -16.59 12.40
N LEU A 238 11.78 -16.64 13.54
CA LEU A 238 13.16 -16.14 13.69
C LEU A 238 14.11 -16.73 12.65
N TRP A 239 14.09 -18.05 12.43
CA TRP A 239 14.96 -18.69 11.45
C TRP A 239 14.64 -18.28 10.02
N THR A 240 13.37 -18.15 9.68
CA THR A 240 12.92 -17.68 8.37
C THR A 240 13.38 -16.25 8.11
N ILE A 241 13.25 -15.38 9.13
CA ILE A 241 13.73 -13.99 9.06
C ILE A 241 15.26 -13.95 8.87
N LEU A 242 16.00 -14.69 9.70
CA LEU A 242 17.47 -14.70 9.64
C LEU A 242 17.98 -15.25 8.30
N THR A 243 17.42 -16.35 7.80
CA THR A 243 17.81 -16.92 6.51
C THR A 243 17.54 -15.97 5.36
N HIS A 244 16.39 -15.26 5.38
CA HIS A 244 16.07 -14.25 4.38
C HIS A 244 17.07 -13.08 4.43
N GLN A 245 17.40 -12.56 5.62
CA GLN A 245 18.38 -11.48 5.78
C GLN A 245 19.78 -11.90 5.29
N LEU A 246 20.20 -13.15 5.53
CA LEU A 246 21.46 -13.68 5.01
C LEU A 246 21.46 -13.81 3.49
N ASN A 247 20.34 -14.24 2.90
CA ASN A 247 20.19 -14.30 1.44
C ASN A 247 20.22 -12.89 0.82
N ASP A 248 19.57 -11.92 1.43
CA ASP A 248 19.66 -10.51 1.00
C ASP A 248 21.11 -10.01 1.01
N ILE A 249 21.87 -10.28 2.06
CA ILE A 249 23.30 -9.91 2.14
C ILE A 249 24.08 -10.52 1.00
N LYS A 250 23.94 -11.82 0.74
CA LYS A 250 24.61 -12.51 -0.36
C LYS A 250 24.21 -11.91 -1.71
N TYR A 251 22.90 -11.78 -1.96
CA TYR A 251 22.35 -11.32 -3.24
C TYR A 251 22.78 -9.88 -3.56
N PHE A 252 22.59 -8.95 -2.64
CA PHE A 252 22.92 -7.54 -2.88
C PHE A 252 24.43 -7.27 -2.86
N THR A 253 25.22 -8.06 -2.11
CA THR A 253 26.69 -7.97 -2.20
C THR A 253 27.17 -8.45 -3.57
N TYR A 254 26.63 -9.55 -4.10
CA TYR A 254 26.95 -10.03 -5.45
C TYR A 254 26.58 -9.01 -6.53
N ARG A 255 25.49 -8.27 -6.37
CA ARG A 255 25.07 -7.17 -7.27
C ARG A 255 25.85 -5.86 -7.11
N GLY A 256 26.84 -5.81 -6.23
CA GLY A 256 27.57 -4.57 -5.93
C GLY A 256 26.80 -3.55 -5.07
N GLN A 257 25.64 -3.93 -4.50
CA GLN A 257 24.74 -3.07 -3.73
C GLN A 257 24.82 -3.35 -2.20
N GLY A 258 25.82 -4.09 -1.75
CA GLY A 258 26.02 -4.44 -0.34
C GLY A 258 26.14 -3.23 0.58
N VAL A 259 26.78 -2.14 0.12
CA VAL A 259 26.91 -0.87 0.89
C VAL A 259 25.53 -0.23 1.10
N VAL A 260 24.66 -0.27 0.11
CA VAL A 260 23.29 0.28 0.21
C VAL A 260 22.48 -0.50 1.24
N LEU A 261 22.56 -1.84 1.16
CA LEU A 261 21.91 -2.72 2.14
C LEU A 261 22.44 -2.44 3.56
N PHE A 262 23.74 -2.30 3.74
CA PHE A 262 24.36 -2.02 5.04
C PHE A 262 23.87 -0.67 5.61
N LYS A 263 23.82 0.39 4.78
CA LYS A 263 23.24 1.69 5.19
C LYS A 263 21.79 1.55 5.66
N SER A 264 20.96 0.75 4.98
CA SER A 264 19.58 0.50 5.40
C SER A 264 19.51 -0.12 6.80
N LYS A 265 20.42 -1.05 7.13
CA LYS A 265 20.48 -1.68 8.47
C LYS A 265 20.97 -0.72 9.57
N ILE A 266 21.91 0.16 9.25
CA ILE A 266 22.34 1.23 10.18
C ILE A 266 21.15 2.12 10.55
N ASP A 267 20.33 2.51 9.58
CA ASP A 267 19.19 3.38 9.88
C ASP A 267 18.08 2.65 10.62
N VAL A 268 17.88 1.34 10.39
CA VAL A 268 17.04 0.52 11.27
C VAL A 268 17.53 0.59 12.72
N PHE A 269 18.83 0.48 12.95
CA PHE A 269 19.40 0.54 14.30
C PHE A 269 19.19 1.93 14.93
N LYS A 270 19.41 3.03 14.19
CA LYS A 270 19.15 4.39 14.68
C LYS A 270 17.68 4.62 15.05
N MET A 271 16.75 4.00 14.30
CA MET A 271 15.31 4.13 14.51
C MET A 271 14.73 3.08 15.47
N LEU A 272 15.58 2.22 16.07
CA LEU A 272 15.10 1.10 16.90
C LEU A 272 14.23 1.57 18.08
N ILE A 273 14.68 2.58 18.83
CA ILE A 273 13.93 3.08 19.99
C ILE A 273 12.56 3.67 19.57
N PRO A 274 12.46 4.58 18.60
CA PRO A 274 11.18 5.02 18.08
C PRO A 274 10.27 3.86 17.63
N MET A 275 10.82 2.86 16.93
CA MET A 275 10.05 1.70 16.48
C MET A 275 9.52 0.87 17.65
N LEU A 276 10.30 0.67 18.70
CA LEU A 276 9.87 -0.05 19.91
C LEU A 276 8.78 0.70 20.69
N ILE A 277 8.84 2.03 20.75
CA ILE A 277 7.78 2.85 21.34
C ILE A 277 6.46 2.67 20.55
N ARG A 278 6.51 2.75 19.23
CA ARG A 278 5.34 2.53 18.36
C ARG A 278 4.82 1.10 18.48
N ARG A 279 5.70 0.12 18.52
CA ARG A 279 5.35 -1.28 18.80
C ARG A 279 4.52 -1.42 20.07
N PHE A 280 4.96 -0.79 21.17
CA PHE A 280 4.22 -0.86 22.45
C PHE A 280 2.78 -0.36 22.28
N SER A 281 2.57 0.76 21.60
CA SER A 281 1.23 1.29 21.30
C SER A 281 0.42 0.33 20.43
N ILE A 282 1.01 -0.21 19.35
CA ILE A 282 0.35 -1.14 18.43
C ILE A 282 -0.06 -2.43 19.17
N GLN A 283 0.85 -3.03 19.93
CA GLN A 283 0.55 -4.26 20.66
C GLN A 283 -0.47 -4.06 21.79
N LYS A 284 -0.52 -2.86 22.40
CA LYS A 284 -1.51 -2.50 23.42
C LYS A 284 -2.92 -2.34 22.82
N SER A 285 -3.03 -1.80 21.59
CA SER A 285 -4.33 -1.61 20.91
C SER A 285 -4.85 -2.86 20.20
N ARG A 286 -4.09 -3.93 20.19
CA ARG A 286 -4.40 -5.18 19.54
C ARG A 286 -5.61 -5.86 20.18
N THR A 287 -6.52 -6.39 19.34
CA THR A 287 -7.74 -7.09 19.79
C THR A 287 -7.78 -8.56 19.38
N VAL A 288 -6.86 -9.03 18.52
CA VAL A 288 -6.86 -10.39 17.99
C VAL A 288 -5.68 -11.21 18.48
N ALA A 289 -5.83 -12.51 18.58
CA ALA A 289 -4.78 -13.44 18.99
C ALA A 289 -3.73 -13.67 17.86
N ASP A 290 -2.52 -14.13 18.23
CA ASP A 290 -1.44 -14.41 17.28
C ASP A 290 -1.81 -15.45 16.23
N GLU A 291 -2.63 -16.41 16.60
CA GLU A 291 -3.08 -17.49 15.74
C GLU A 291 -3.85 -16.94 14.51
N LYS A 292 -4.67 -15.90 14.71
CA LYS A 292 -5.38 -15.24 13.61
C LYS A 292 -4.41 -14.54 12.66
N ILE A 293 -3.42 -13.85 13.19
CA ILE A 293 -2.38 -13.21 12.36
C ILE A 293 -1.53 -14.26 11.65
N ASP A 294 -1.17 -15.34 12.33
CA ASP A 294 -0.37 -16.43 11.79
C ASP A 294 -1.00 -17.12 10.57
N HIS A 295 -2.35 -17.18 10.51
CA HIS A 295 -3.07 -17.70 9.34
C HIS A 295 -2.96 -16.80 8.09
N LEU A 296 -2.72 -15.51 8.27
CA LEU A 296 -2.55 -14.55 7.17
C LEU A 296 -1.11 -14.50 6.64
N ILE A 297 -0.15 -15.09 7.39
CA ILE A 297 1.27 -15.07 7.05
C ILE A 297 1.60 -16.19 6.06
N ILE A 298 2.17 -15.82 4.93
CA ILE A 298 2.75 -16.78 3.97
C ILE A 298 4.09 -17.26 4.51
N LYS A 299 4.20 -18.58 4.63
CA LYS A 299 5.33 -19.24 5.31
C LYS A 299 6.47 -19.62 4.37
N PHE A 300 6.19 -19.70 3.05
CA PHE A 300 7.11 -20.19 2.01
C PHE A 300 7.19 -19.24 0.83
#